data_b71a5e127d357386b999659e9ec658b2
#
_entry.id   b71a5e127d357386b999659e9ec658b2
#
_cell.length_a   1.000
_cell.length_b   1.000
_cell.length_c   1.000
_cell.angle_alpha   90.00
_cell.angle_beta   90.00
_cell.angle_gamma   90.00
#
_symmetry.space_group_name_H-M   'P 1'
#
loop_
_entity.id
_entity.type
_entity.pdbx_description
1 polymer ?
#
loop_
_entity_poly.entity_id
_entity_poly.type
_entity_poly.pdbx_seq_one_letter_code
_entity_poly.pdbx_strand_id
1 'polypeptide(L)'
;MESTLHKIRSLYPEMGRAEKRIADYIFENAQSMTGYSVTQLAERCGCGDATVVRFSRRLGFEGFQALKIGIAGELGSASTISSEIKKSDSCFDIFKKRINDISVSLSSTESILDEKALENAARSIMEARRIAVFGLGNSAAIAMDAAHKFLRLGLDAQSCTDNHMQAIIASHLDRKSVAIGISHSGSSKDIVDALKLSKIGNATTICVTNYAASPIVEASDIALFTKSDETKHSILGMSSRIAQLTIFDAIYTYIVINSDKAAVQAIYNTELALQGKKY
;
A
#
# COMPACT_ATOMS: atom_id res chain seq x y z
N MET A 1 -28.45 8.44 -7.00
CA MET A 1 -27.33 8.15 -7.92
C MET A 1 -27.66 6.86 -8.64
N GLU A 2 -27.43 6.81 -9.94
CA GLU A 2 -27.67 5.59 -10.72
C GLU A 2 -26.68 4.50 -10.30
N SER A 3 -27.17 3.27 -10.13
CA SER A 3 -26.38 2.12 -9.70
C SER A 3 -25.27 1.81 -10.70
N THR A 4 -24.04 1.54 -10.22
CA THR A 4 -22.89 1.19 -11.06
C THR A 4 -23.15 -0.10 -11.83
N LEU A 5 -23.76 -1.10 -11.18
CA LEU A 5 -24.15 -2.35 -11.84
C LEU A 5 -25.25 -2.12 -12.89
N HIS A 6 -26.15 -1.17 -12.65
CA HIS A 6 -27.13 -0.76 -13.65
C HIS A 6 -26.48 -0.08 -14.86
N LYS A 7 -25.52 0.82 -14.64
CA LYS A 7 -24.72 1.43 -15.72
C LYS A 7 -23.97 0.39 -16.56
N ILE A 8 -23.37 -0.61 -15.91
CA ILE A 8 -22.71 -1.69 -16.64
C ILE A 8 -23.72 -2.44 -17.52
N ARG A 9 -24.90 -2.75 -16.99
CA ARG A 9 -25.97 -3.43 -17.77
C ARG A 9 -26.48 -2.59 -18.93
N SER A 10 -26.70 -1.30 -18.74
CA SER A 10 -27.23 -0.41 -19.79
C SER A 10 -26.25 -0.25 -20.96
N LEU A 11 -24.94 -0.19 -20.66
CA LEU A 11 -23.89 -0.05 -21.68
C LEU A 11 -23.42 -1.40 -22.26
N TYR A 12 -23.79 -2.54 -21.66
CA TYR A 12 -23.34 -3.87 -22.07
C TYR A 12 -23.53 -4.20 -23.55
N PRO A 13 -24.68 -3.86 -24.21
CA PRO A 13 -24.88 -4.15 -25.63
C PRO A 13 -23.82 -3.50 -26.52
N GLU A 14 -23.33 -2.32 -26.15
CA GLU A 14 -22.38 -1.51 -26.91
C GLU A 14 -20.91 -1.83 -26.57
N MET A 15 -20.66 -2.73 -25.62
CA MET A 15 -19.31 -3.08 -25.17
C MET A 15 -18.59 -3.98 -26.16
N GLY A 16 -17.29 -3.72 -26.34
CA GLY A 16 -16.38 -4.62 -27.06
C GLY A 16 -16.14 -5.93 -26.31
N ARG A 17 -15.57 -6.93 -26.99
CA ARG A 17 -15.33 -8.27 -26.40
C ARG A 17 -14.57 -8.27 -25.06
N ALA A 18 -13.54 -7.44 -24.93
CA ALA A 18 -12.76 -7.34 -23.70
C ALA A 18 -13.56 -6.68 -22.57
N GLU A 19 -14.34 -5.64 -22.89
CA GLU A 19 -15.20 -4.96 -21.92
C GLU A 19 -16.34 -5.86 -21.44
N LYS A 20 -16.92 -6.69 -22.32
CA LYS A 20 -17.93 -7.68 -21.96
C LYS A 20 -17.37 -8.69 -20.97
N ARG A 21 -16.16 -9.21 -21.19
CA ARG A 21 -15.52 -10.13 -20.23
C ARG A 21 -15.32 -9.48 -18.86
N ILE A 22 -14.95 -8.20 -18.81
CA ILE A 22 -14.83 -7.46 -17.55
C ILE A 22 -16.23 -7.31 -16.91
N ALA A 23 -17.25 -6.94 -17.67
CA ALA A 23 -18.61 -6.78 -17.18
C ALA A 23 -19.17 -8.11 -16.64
N ASP A 24 -19.03 -9.21 -17.41
CA ASP A 24 -19.46 -10.54 -17.00
C ASP A 24 -18.79 -10.99 -15.70
N TYR A 25 -17.46 -10.79 -15.63
CA TYR A 25 -16.71 -11.10 -14.41
C TYR A 25 -17.20 -10.29 -13.21
N ILE A 26 -17.49 -9.00 -13.40
CA ILE A 26 -18.03 -8.13 -12.36
C ILE A 26 -19.41 -8.62 -11.91
N PHE A 27 -20.30 -9.00 -12.82
CA PHE A 27 -21.63 -9.51 -12.45
C PHE A 27 -21.58 -10.78 -11.62
N GLU A 28 -20.65 -11.68 -11.91
CA GLU A 28 -20.48 -12.95 -11.18
C GLU A 28 -19.70 -12.79 -9.89
N ASN A 29 -18.78 -11.83 -9.83
CA ASN A 29 -17.77 -11.73 -8.76
C ASN A 29 -17.70 -10.33 -8.13
N ALA A 30 -18.78 -9.54 -8.16
CA ALA A 30 -18.80 -8.15 -7.73
C ALA A 30 -18.18 -7.92 -6.34
N GLN A 31 -18.49 -8.81 -5.38
CA GLN A 31 -17.96 -8.71 -4.03
C GLN A 31 -16.46 -8.98 -3.98
N SER A 32 -15.97 -10.01 -4.66
CA SER A 32 -14.56 -10.40 -4.66
C SER A 32 -13.70 -9.37 -5.40
N MET A 33 -14.21 -8.78 -6.51
CA MET A 33 -13.46 -7.83 -7.32
C MET A 33 -13.13 -6.52 -6.60
N THR A 34 -13.90 -6.14 -5.58
CA THR A 34 -13.57 -4.96 -4.76
C THR A 34 -12.23 -5.10 -4.03
N GLY A 35 -11.76 -6.34 -3.85
CA GLY A 35 -10.46 -6.66 -3.29
C GLY A 35 -9.29 -6.72 -4.29
N TYR A 36 -9.53 -6.63 -5.59
CA TYR A 36 -8.47 -6.85 -6.57
C TYR A 36 -7.68 -5.59 -6.91
N SER A 37 -6.40 -5.79 -7.30
CA SER A 37 -5.65 -4.79 -8.04
C SER A 37 -6.18 -4.71 -9.49
N VAL A 38 -5.81 -3.65 -10.21
CA VAL A 38 -6.15 -3.53 -11.63
C VAL A 38 -5.58 -4.70 -12.44
N THR A 39 -4.35 -5.10 -12.13
CA THR A 39 -3.65 -6.22 -12.75
C THR A 39 -4.36 -7.55 -12.50
N GLN A 40 -4.78 -7.80 -11.26
CA GLN A 40 -5.52 -9.02 -10.92
C GLN A 40 -6.86 -9.13 -11.65
N LEU A 41 -7.61 -8.03 -11.80
CA LEU A 41 -8.84 -8.05 -12.59
C LEU A 41 -8.52 -8.27 -14.08
N ALA A 42 -7.50 -7.60 -14.60
CA ALA A 42 -7.07 -7.73 -15.98
C ALA A 42 -6.69 -9.17 -16.33
N GLU A 43 -5.90 -9.84 -15.50
CA GLU A 43 -5.52 -11.25 -15.65
C GLU A 43 -6.75 -12.17 -15.67
N ARG A 44 -7.67 -12.02 -14.71
CA ARG A 44 -8.89 -12.84 -14.64
C ARG A 44 -9.81 -12.64 -15.84
N CYS A 45 -9.82 -11.43 -16.40
CA CYS A 45 -10.60 -11.11 -17.59
C CYS A 45 -9.86 -11.37 -18.90
N GLY A 46 -8.60 -11.82 -18.86
CA GLY A 46 -7.76 -12.06 -20.04
C GLY A 46 -7.57 -10.78 -20.87
N CYS A 47 -7.27 -9.65 -20.21
CA CYS A 47 -7.04 -8.35 -20.85
C CYS A 47 -5.88 -7.60 -20.17
N GLY A 48 -5.46 -6.48 -20.74
CA GLY A 48 -4.44 -5.63 -20.12
C GLY A 48 -5.03 -4.60 -19.17
N ASP A 49 -4.23 -4.13 -18.20
CA ASP A 49 -4.59 -3.10 -17.20
C ASP A 49 -5.22 -1.86 -17.82
N ALA A 50 -4.64 -1.38 -18.93
CA ALA A 50 -5.16 -0.23 -19.68
C ALA A 50 -6.62 -0.44 -20.14
N THR A 51 -7.03 -1.68 -20.41
CA THR A 51 -8.40 -2.01 -20.81
C THR A 51 -9.35 -1.87 -19.63
N VAL A 52 -8.94 -2.33 -18.44
CA VAL A 52 -9.72 -2.17 -17.19
C VAL A 52 -9.90 -0.69 -16.85
N VAL A 53 -8.83 0.11 -16.97
CA VAL A 53 -8.88 1.56 -16.72
C VAL A 53 -9.81 2.26 -17.72
N ARG A 54 -9.75 1.92 -19.02
CA ARG A 54 -10.65 2.47 -20.04
C ARG A 54 -12.11 2.08 -19.78
N PHE A 55 -12.35 0.83 -19.43
CA PHE A 55 -13.68 0.34 -19.04
C PHE A 55 -14.25 1.17 -17.88
N SER A 56 -13.46 1.40 -16.84
CA SER A 56 -13.86 2.22 -15.69
C SER A 56 -14.22 3.65 -16.10
N ARG A 57 -13.41 4.27 -16.96
CA ARG A 57 -13.65 5.62 -17.48
C ARG A 57 -14.90 5.70 -18.37
N ARG A 58 -15.15 4.68 -19.19
CA ARG A 58 -16.37 4.58 -19.99
C ARG A 58 -17.64 4.55 -19.14
N LEU A 59 -17.57 3.98 -17.95
CA LEU A 59 -18.66 3.98 -16.95
C LEU A 59 -18.78 5.32 -16.19
N GLY A 60 -17.92 6.31 -16.48
CA GLY A 60 -17.93 7.63 -15.84
C GLY A 60 -17.14 7.71 -14.54
N PHE A 61 -16.26 6.73 -14.27
CA PHE A 61 -15.35 6.77 -13.15
C PHE A 61 -13.97 7.30 -13.56
N GLU A 62 -13.26 7.96 -12.65
CA GLU A 62 -11.91 8.47 -12.92
C GLU A 62 -10.90 7.34 -13.24
N GLY A 63 -11.15 6.13 -12.73
CA GLY A 63 -10.33 4.96 -12.94
C GLY A 63 -10.85 3.74 -12.18
N PHE A 64 -10.07 2.65 -12.18
CA PHE A 64 -10.47 1.38 -11.58
C PHE A 64 -10.76 1.49 -10.08
N GLN A 65 -10.01 2.31 -9.34
CA GLN A 65 -10.25 2.49 -7.91
C GLN A 65 -11.62 3.15 -7.64
N ALA A 66 -11.98 4.17 -8.42
CA ALA A 66 -13.28 4.81 -8.31
C ALA A 66 -14.42 3.86 -8.68
N LEU A 67 -14.23 3.00 -9.70
CA LEU A 67 -15.18 1.95 -10.06
C LEU A 67 -15.38 0.95 -8.90
N LYS A 68 -14.29 0.50 -8.26
CA LYS A 68 -14.36 -0.40 -7.09
C LYS A 68 -15.17 0.21 -5.95
N ILE A 69 -14.94 1.50 -5.65
CA ILE A 69 -15.68 2.22 -4.62
C ILE A 69 -17.17 2.29 -4.99
N GLY A 70 -17.49 2.58 -6.25
CA GLY A 70 -18.87 2.60 -6.73
C GLY A 70 -19.59 1.26 -6.55
N ILE A 71 -18.94 0.16 -6.95
CA ILE A 71 -19.48 -1.21 -6.79
C ILE A 71 -19.59 -1.58 -5.32
N ALA A 72 -18.57 -1.32 -4.50
CA ALA A 72 -18.59 -1.58 -3.07
C ALA A 72 -19.74 -0.83 -2.37
N GLY A 73 -19.98 0.42 -2.74
CA GLY A 73 -21.08 1.24 -2.22
C GLY A 73 -22.47 0.65 -2.51
N GLU A 74 -22.63 -0.05 -3.64
CA GLU A 74 -23.89 -0.70 -4.01
C GLU A 74 -24.09 -2.06 -3.33
N LEU A 75 -23.02 -2.83 -3.19
CA LEU A 75 -23.07 -4.16 -2.57
C LEU A 75 -23.38 -4.10 -1.08
N GLY A 76 -23.20 -2.94 -0.48
CA GLY A 76 -23.46 -2.81 0.93
C GLY A 76 -23.61 -1.42 1.48
N SER A 77 -24.79 -0.97 1.68
CA SER A 77 -25.09 -0.07 2.78
C SER A 77 -24.87 -0.73 4.17
N ALA A 78 -24.39 -1.97 4.22
CA ALA A 78 -24.16 -2.74 5.44
C ALA A 78 -22.82 -3.48 5.54
N SER A 79 -21.95 -3.51 4.48
CA SER A 79 -20.76 -4.36 4.48
C SER A 79 -19.44 -3.65 4.20
N THR A 80 -19.40 -2.33 4.28
CA THR A 80 -18.18 -1.54 4.04
C THR A 80 -17.18 -1.53 5.19
N ILE A 81 -17.58 -2.07 6.34
CA ILE A 81 -16.75 -2.15 7.54
C ILE A 81 -16.80 -3.59 7.96
N SER A 82 -15.97 -4.45 7.99
CA SER A 82 -15.97 -5.87 8.37
C SER A 82 -17.37 -6.56 8.33
N SER A 83 -17.49 -7.71 7.70
CA SER A 83 -18.76 -8.48 7.59
C SER A 83 -19.38 -8.83 8.95
N GLU A 84 -18.64 -8.73 10.04
CA GLU A 84 -19.06 -9.02 11.38
C GLU A 84 -19.59 -7.82 12.17
N ILE A 85 -19.38 -6.58 11.70
CA ILE A 85 -19.85 -5.37 12.41
C ILE A 85 -21.31 -5.12 12.08
N LYS A 86 -22.14 -5.07 13.13
CA LYS A 86 -23.59 -4.86 13.05
C LYS A 86 -23.94 -3.46 13.54
N LYS A 87 -25.08 -2.92 13.08
CA LYS A 87 -25.60 -1.63 13.56
C LYS A 87 -25.90 -1.63 15.07
N SER A 88 -26.12 -2.80 15.67
CA SER A 88 -26.36 -2.98 17.10
C SER A 88 -25.09 -3.03 17.94
N ASP A 89 -23.89 -3.08 17.32
CA ASP A 89 -22.65 -3.15 18.06
C ASP A 89 -22.37 -1.83 18.78
N SER A 90 -21.97 -1.92 20.04
CA SER A 90 -21.42 -0.79 20.75
C SER A 90 -20.05 -0.39 20.16
N CYS A 91 -19.59 0.82 20.44
CA CYS A 91 -18.23 1.25 20.04
C CYS A 91 -17.15 0.29 20.57
N PHE A 92 -17.36 -0.25 21.77
CA PHE A 92 -16.44 -1.21 22.37
C PHE A 92 -16.47 -2.59 21.70
N ASP A 93 -17.63 -3.04 21.22
CA ASP A 93 -17.71 -4.27 20.44
C ASP A 93 -17.00 -4.11 19.09
N ILE A 94 -17.16 -2.96 18.44
CA ILE A 94 -16.41 -2.61 17.22
C ILE A 94 -14.91 -2.62 17.49
N PHE A 95 -14.47 -2.02 18.60
CA PHE A 95 -13.04 -2.02 18.98
C PHE A 95 -12.47 -3.42 19.16
N LYS A 96 -13.19 -4.33 19.84
CA LYS A 96 -12.79 -5.74 19.97
C LYS A 96 -12.68 -6.45 18.62
N LYS A 97 -13.65 -6.24 17.73
CA LYS A 97 -13.64 -6.79 16.38
C LYS A 97 -12.44 -6.28 15.59
N ARG A 98 -12.09 -4.99 15.74
CA ARG A 98 -10.88 -4.43 15.10
C ARG A 98 -9.59 -5.02 15.63
N ILE A 99 -9.48 -5.28 16.93
CA ILE A 99 -8.31 -6.00 17.49
C ILE A 99 -8.18 -7.38 16.83
N ASN A 100 -9.28 -8.11 16.69
CA ASN A 100 -9.27 -9.43 16.05
C ASN A 100 -8.83 -9.33 14.58
N ASP A 101 -9.39 -8.42 13.80
CA ASP A 101 -9.03 -8.20 12.39
C ASP A 101 -7.54 -7.88 12.23
N ILE A 102 -7.00 -7.02 13.12
CA ILE A 102 -5.57 -6.66 13.14
C ILE A 102 -4.72 -7.90 13.47
N SER A 103 -5.10 -8.68 14.48
CA SER A 103 -4.36 -9.88 14.90
C SER A 103 -4.30 -10.91 13.77
N VAL A 104 -5.42 -11.13 13.07
CA VAL A 104 -5.49 -12.02 11.90
C VAL A 104 -4.58 -11.50 10.76
N SER A 105 -4.60 -10.20 10.50
CA SER A 105 -3.74 -9.58 9.48
C SER A 105 -2.25 -9.73 9.81
N LEU A 106 -1.87 -9.53 11.06
CA LEU A 106 -0.48 -9.70 11.51
C LEU A 106 -0.01 -11.15 11.36
N SER A 107 -0.77 -12.13 11.85
CA SER A 107 -0.43 -13.55 11.72
C SER A 107 -0.40 -14.01 10.25
N SER A 108 -1.33 -13.49 9.43
CA SER A 108 -1.33 -13.78 8.00
C SER A 108 -0.14 -13.14 7.28
N THR A 109 0.28 -11.95 7.69
CA THR A 109 1.47 -11.28 7.16
C THR A 109 2.74 -12.05 7.53
N GLU A 110 2.89 -12.44 8.80
CA GLU A 110 4.00 -13.27 9.28
C GLU A 110 4.16 -14.55 8.44
N SER A 111 3.04 -15.21 8.10
CA SER A 111 3.06 -16.47 7.34
C SER A 111 3.55 -16.36 5.88
N ILE A 112 3.57 -15.16 5.31
CA ILE A 112 3.94 -14.92 3.90
C ILE A 112 5.15 -13.99 3.74
N LEU A 113 5.57 -13.31 4.80
CA LEU A 113 6.71 -12.38 4.75
C LEU A 113 8.00 -13.17 4.60
N ASP A 114 8.74 -12.90 3.52
CA ASP A 114 10.03 -13.55 3.27
C ASP A 114 11.10 -12.99 4.22
N GLU A 115 11.69 -13.87 5.01
CA GLU A 115 12.71 -13.53 6.02
C GLU A 115 13.94 -12.86 5.36
N LYS A 116 14.41 -13.41 4.23
CA LYS A 116 15.57 -12.87 3.53
C LYS A 116 15.30 -11.52 2.90
N ALA A 117 14.10 -11.34 2.35
CA ALA A 117 13.70 -10.03 1.81
C ALA A 117 13.64 -8.98 2.91
N LEU A 118 13.10 -9.32 4.09
CA LEU A 118 13.04 -8.41 5.24
C LEU A 118 14.44 -8.04 5.73
N GLU A 119 15.32 -9.00 5.87
CA GLU A 119 16.73 -8.77 6.29
C GLU A 119 17.49 -7.94 5.25
N ASN A 120 17.34 -8.24 3.96
CA ASN A 120 17.97 -7.48 2.88
C ASN A 120 17.47 -6.03 2.85
N ALA A 121 16.17 -5.80 3.07
CA ALA A 121 15.61 -4.46 3.19
C ALA A 121 16.24 -3.70 4.37
N ALA A 122 16.33 -4.32 5.54
CA ALA A 122 16.91 -3.72 6.73
C ALA A 122 18.40 -3.35 6.52
N ARG A 123 19.19 -4.25 5.92
CA ARG A 123 20.61 -4.00 5.61
C ARG A 123 20.76 -2.87 4.58
N SER A 124 19.98 -2.89 3.50
CA SER A 124 20.02 -1.84 2.49
C SER A 124 19.71 -0.47 3.08
N ILE A 125 18.71 -0.38 3.97
CA ILE A 125 18.34 0.85 4.67
C ILE A 125 19.46 1.31 5.62
N MET A 126 20.06 0.39 6.37
CA MET A 126 21.15 0.68 7.31
C MET A 126 22.40 1.24 6.61
N GLU A 127 22.71 0.75 5.41
CA GLU A 127 23.88 1.13 4.62
C GLU A 127 23.64 2.35 3.72
N ALA A 128 22.38 2.79 3.59
CA ALA A 128 22.02 3.86 2.68
C ALA A 128 22.56 5.22 3.15
N ARG A 129 23.09 6.00 2.20
CA ARG A 129 23.41 7.41 2.42
C ARG A 129 22.17 8.29 2.49
N ARG A 130 21.15 7.96 1.67
CA ARG A 130 19.87 8.67 1.58
C ARG A 130 18.72 7.71 1.43
N ILE A 131 17.64 7.96 2.13
CA ILE A 131 16.43 7.14 2.10
C ILE A 131 15.25 8.04 1.71
N ALA A 132 14.55 7.68 0.63
CA ALA A 132 13.30 8.33 0.24
C ALA A 132 12.14 7.34 0.43
N VAL A 133 11.11 7.77 1.16
CA VAL A 133 9.92 6.95 1.41
C VAL A 133 8.71 7.59 0.74
N PHE A 134 8.15 6.90 -0.24
CA PHE A 134 7.05 7.37 -1.06
C PHE A 134 5.74 6.69 -0.65
N GLY A 135 4.72 7.49 -0.39
CA GLY A 135 3.38 7.02 -0.05
C GLY A 135 2.33 8.08 -0.36
N LEU A 136 1.14 7.66 -0.81
CA LEU A 136 0.01 8.54 -1.10
C LEU A 136 -1.23 8.10 -0.34
N GLY A 137 -2.15 9.03 -0.10
CA GLY A 137 -3.39 8.74 0.62
C GLY A 137 -3.15 8.10 1.99
N ASN A 138 -3.74 6.94 2.25
CA ASN A 138 -3.57 6.22 3.52
C ASN A 138 -2.12 5.74 3.76
N SER A 139 -1.36 5.45 2.69
CA SER A 139 0.04 5.05 2.79
C SER A 139 0.98 6.21 3.12
N ALA A 140 0.54 7.47 2.95
CA ALA A 140 1.31 8.65 3.30
C ALA A 140 1.69 8.67 4.79
N ALA A 141 0.75 8.32 5.67
CA ALA A 141 0.99 8.25 7.11
C ALA A 141 2.07 7.21 7.47
N ILE A 142 2.08 6.07 6.78
CA ILE A 142 3.09 5.03 7.00
C ILE A 142 4.47 5.48 6.48
N ALA A 143 4.50 6.16 5.33
CA ALA A 143 5.73 6.72 4.79
C ALA A 143 6.35 7.76 5.74
N MET A 144 5.52 8.63 6.34
CA MET A 144 5.94 9.60 7.32
C MET A 144 6.48 8.95 8.60
N ASP A 145 5.80 7.92 9.11
CA ASP A 145 6.26 7.18 10.31
C ASP A 145 7.60 6.48 10.05
N ALA A 146 7.74 5.78 8.93
CA ALA A 146 8.97 5.10 8.56
C ALA A 146 10.16 6.09 8.44
N ALA A 147 9.97 7.21 7.74
CA ALA A 147 11.00 8.24 7.62
C ALA A 147 11.37 8.85 8.98
N HIS A 148 10.37 9.13 9.84
CA HIS A 148 10.60 9.63 11.19
C HIS A 148 11.43 8.65 12.03
N LYS A 149 11.12 7.34 11.99
CA LYS A 149 11.89 6.30 12.69
C LYS A 149 13.35 6.26 12.21
N PHE A 150 13.59 6.29 10.90
CA PHE A 150 14.93 6.26 10.34
C PHE A 150 15.74 7.55 10.66
N LEU A 151 15.10 8.72 10.63
CA LEU A 151 15.71 9.97 11.08
C LEU A 151 16.21 9.90 12.53
N ARG A 152 15.45 9.27 13.42
CA ARG A 152 15.86 9.07 14.82
C ARG A 152 17.07 8.18 14.99
N LEU A 153 17.37 7.33 14.00
CA LEU A 153 18.59 6.53 13.96
C LEU A 153 19.79 7.29 13.37
N GLY A 154 19.61 8.57 13.01
CA GLY A 154 20.65 9.38 12.38
C GLY A 154 20.80 9.13 10.89
N LEU A 155 19.89 8.41 10.27
CA LEU A 155 19.87 8.16 8.82
C LEU A 155 19.26 9.35 8.08
N ASP A 156 19.80 9.73 6.91
CA ASP A 156 19.22 10.77 6.05
C ASP A 156 17.96 10.24 5.35
N ALA A 157 16.84 10.32 6.06
CA ALA A 157 15.56 9.78 5.59
C ALA A 157 14.51 10.88 5.45
N GLN A 158 13.77 10.85 4.34
CA GLN A 158 12.66 11.75 4.10
C GLN A 158 11.46 11.01 3.53
N SER A 159 10.25 11.41 3.93
CA SER A 159 9.02 10.99 3.28
C SER A 159 8.57 12.03 2.27
N CYS A 160 7.90 11.58 1.21
CA CYS A 160 7.27 12.46 0.26
C CYS A 160 5.88 11.96 -0.10
N THR A 161 4.90 12.83 0.05
CA THR A 161 3.47 12.56 -0.16
C THR A 161 2.86 13.38 -1.30
N ASP A 162 3.68 14.16 -2.00
CA ASP A 162 3.34 14.92 -3.21
C ASP A 162 3.98 14.26 -4.43
N ASN A 163 3.21 13.98 -5.47
CA ASN A 163 3.66 13.22 -6.63
C ASN A 163 4.73 13.92 -7.47
N HIS A 164 4.67 15.26 -7.60
CA HIS A 164 5.70 16.02 -8.30
C HIS A 164 7.02 15.98 -7.54
N MET A 165 6.96 16.20 -6.23
CA MET A 165 8.14 16.11 -5.37
C MET A 165 8.71 14.69 -5.32
N GLN A 166 7.87 13.65 -5.39
CA GLN A 166 8.34 12.26 -5.51
C GLN A 166 9.20 12.07 -6.76
N ALA A 167 8.76 12.56 -7.92
CA ALA A 167 9.52 12.49 -9.16
C ALA A 167 10.85 13.25 -9.08
N ILE A 168 10.85 14.46 -8.48
CA ILE A 168 12.06 15.26 -8.29
C ILE A 168 13.04 14.52 -7.37
N ILE A 169 12.60 14.03 -6.22
CA ILE A 169 13.45 13.29 -5.28
C ILE A 169 14.00 12.03 -5.94
N ALA A 170 13.14 11.25 -6.59
CA ALA A 170 13.50 10.00 -7.25
C ALA A 170 14.56 10.18 -8.33
N SER A 171 14.51 11.30 -9.09
CA SER A 171 15.49 11.61 -10.15
C SER A 171 16.91 11.94 -9.64
N HIS A 172 17.04 12.21 -8.34
CA HIS A 172 18.33 12.53 -7.69
C HIS A 172 18.86 11.41 -6.79
N LEU A 173 18.20 10.25 -6.75
CA LEU A 173 18.69 9.09 -6.04
C LEU A 173 19.78 8.39 -6.86
N ASP A 174 20.75 7.82 -6.16
CA ASP A 174 21.91 7.15 -6.74
C ASP A 174 22.12 5.76 -6.10
N ARG A 175 23.19 5.05 -6.52
CA ARG A 175 23.57 3.72 -6.01
C ARG A 175 23.79 3.62 -4.49
N LYS A 176 23.89 4.73 -3.78
CA LYS A 176 24.02 4.80 -2.32
C LYS A 176 22.69 5.18 -1.66
N SER A 177 21.63 5.17 -2.41
CA SER A 177 20.31 5.58 -1.96
C SER A 177 19.33 4.41 -1.95
N VAL A 178 18.34 4.48 -1.07
CA VAL A 178 17.22 3.54 -1.01
C VAL A 178 15.93 4.32 -1.26
N ALA A 179 15.10 3.80 -2.17
CA ALA A 179 13.74 4.27 -2.43
C ALA A 179 12.75 3.24 -1.92
N ILE A 180 11.86 3.64 -1.02
CA ILE A 180 10.82 2.77 -0.45
C ILE A 180 9.47 3.25 -0.96
N GLY A 181 8.75 2.40 -1.68
CA GLY A 181 7.39 2.67 -2.16
C GLY A 181 6.36 1.91 -1.34
N ILE A 182 5.37 2.61 -0.78
CA ILE A 182 4.30 2.00 0.01
C ILE A 182 2.98 2.16 -0.75
N SER A 183 2.40 1.03 -1.18
CA SER A 183 1.11 1.00 -1.84
C SER A 183 0.40 -0.31 -1.54
N HIS A 184 -0.70 -0.24 -0.78
CA HIS A 184 -1.49 -1.42 -0.43
C HIS A 184 -1.92 -2.20 -1.68
N SER A 185 -2.48 -1.53 -2.68
CA SER A 185 -2.91 -2.16 -3.94
C SER A 185 -1.76 -2.49 -4.89
N GLY A 186 -0.57 -1.92 -4.66
CA GLY A 186 0.57 -2.03 -5.56
C GLY A 186 0.39 -1.36 -6.93
N SER A 187 -0.70 -0.61 -7.11
CA SER A 187 -1.11 -0.05 -8.41
C SER A 187 -1.15 1.49 -8.43
N SER A 188 -0.62 2.15 -7.40
CA SER A 188 -0.50 3.61 -7.37
C SER A 188 0.54 4.07 -8.38
N LYS A 189 0.07 4.62 -9.51
CA LYS A 189 0.92 4.97 -10.65
C LYS A 189 2.12 5.83 -10.25
N ASP A 190 1.88 6.90 -9.49
CA ASP A 190 2.94 7.84 -9.09
C ASP A 190 4.03 7.16 -8.25
N ILE A 191 3.64 6.23 -7.35
CA ILE A 191 4.60 5.46 -6.54
C ILE A 191 5.42 4.50 -7.41
N VAL A 192 4.75 3.82 -8.35
CA VAL A 192 5.43 2.92 -9.30
C VAL A 192 6.40 3.70 -10.18
N ASP A 193 6.00 4.85 -10.69
CA ASP A 193 6.84 5.71 -11.54
C ASP A 193 8.04 6.26 -10.74
N ALA A 194 7.83 6.66 -9.47
CA ALA A 194 8.93 7.11 -8.60
C ALA A 194 9.96 5.99 -8.34
N LEU A 195 9.52 4.74 -8.10
CA LEU A 195 10.44 3.62 -7.94
C LEU A 195 11.19 3.31 -9.25
N LYS A 196 10.51 3.30 -10.40
CA LYS A 196 11.16 3.12 -11.70
C LYS A 196 12.22 4.19 -11.96
N LEU A 197 11.92 5.45 -11.66
CA LEU A 197 12.84 6.55 -11.82
C LEU A 197 14.03 6.42 -10.87
N SER A 198 13.81 6.02 -9.62
CA SER A 198 14.89 5.74 -8.65
C SER A 198 15.82 4.62 -9.14
N LYS A 199 15.25 3.59 -9.76
CA LYS A 199 16.00 2.44 -10.32
C LYS A 199 16.88 2.85 -11.51
N ILE A 200 16.48 3.84 -12.32
CA ILE A 200 17.33 4.43 -13.36
C ILE A 200 18.60 5.06 -12.76
N GLY A 201 18.50 5.66 -11.58
CA GLY A 201 19.62 6.19 -10.80
C GLY A 201 20.46 5.12 -10.10
N ASN A 202 20.13 3.83 -10.26
CA ASN A 202 20.70 2.67 -9.57
C ASN A 202 20.47 2.68 -8.05
N ALA A 203 19.47 3.36 -7.54
CA ALA A 203 19.05 3.25 -6.16
C ALA A 203 18.44 1.88 -5.90
N THR A 204 18.66 1.30 -4.72
CA THR A 204 17.95 0.10 -4.29
C THR A 204 16.49 0.44 -4.06
N THR A 205 15.58 -0.32 -4.69
CA THR A 205 14.15 -0.08 -4.60
C THR A 205 13.46 -1.16 -3.77
N ILE A 206 12.67 -0.73 -2.79
CA ILE A 206 11.92 -1.59 -1.88
C ILE A 206 10.44 -1.25 -2.01
N CYS A 207 9.56 -2.24 -2.08
CA CYS A 207 8.13 -1.99 -1.97
C CYS A 207 7.49 -2.70 -0.77
N VAL A 208 6.45 -2.08 -0.22
CA VAL A 208 5.56 -2.71 0.76
C VAL A 208 4.14 -2.72 0.17
N THR A 209 3.59 -3.91 -0.06
CA THR A 209 2.30 -4.08 -0.75
C THR A 209 1.57 -5.34 -0.28
N ASN A 210 0.25 -5.41 -0.55
CA ASN A 210 -0.58 -6.59 -0.24
C ASN A 210 -0.68 -7.57 -1.43
N TYR A 211 -0.21 -7.17 -2.63
CA TYR A 211 -0.44 -7.93 -3.85
C TYR A 211 0.86 -8.25 -4.60
N ALA A 212 1.19 -9.53 -4.68
CA ALA A 212 2.40 -10.01 -5.34
C ALA A 212 2.38 -9.75 -6.86
N ALA A 213 1.24 -9.95 -7.51
CA ALA A 213 1.05 -9.60 -8.92
C ALA A 213 0.59 -8.13 -9.03
N SER A 214 1.53 -7.20 -8.91
CA SER A 214 1.22 -5.76 -9.00
C SER A 214 2.39 -4.96 -9.58
N PRO A 215 2.11 -3.83 -10.26
CA PRO A 215 3.15 -3.03 -10.93
C PRO A 215 4.27 -2.53 -10.02
N ILE A 216 4.00 -2.33 -8.72
CA ILE A 216 5.01 -1.87 -7.77
C ILE A 216 6.08 -2.95 -7.53
N VAL A 217 5.70 -4.24 -7.56
CA VAL A 217 6.63 -5.36 -7.38
C VAL A 217 7.61 -5.43 -8.54
N GLU A 218 7.13 -5.26 -9.79
CA GLU A 218 7.99 -5.21 -10.97
C GLU A 218 8.99 -4.04 -10.95
N ALA A 219 8.61 -2.94 -10.30
CA ALA A 219 9.45 -1.75 -10.16
C ALA A 219 10.48 -1.83 -9.02
N SER A 220 10.44 -2.91 -8.22
CA SER A 220 11.22 -3.03 -6.98
C SER A 220 12.27 -4.14 -7.08
N ASP A 221 13.38 -3.97 -6.36
CA ASP A 221 14.40 -5.00 -6.16
C ASP A 221 14.05 -5.92 -4.99
N ILE A 222 13.39 -5.36 -3.96
CA ILE A 222 12.96 -6.08 -2.77
C ILE A 222 11.46 -5.82 -2.56
N ALA A 223 10.68 -6.88 -2.39
CA ALA A 223 9.25 -6.79 -2.11
C ALA A 223 8.92 -7.36 -0.73
N LEU A 224 8.27 -6.56 0.09
CA LEU A 224 7.75 -6.95 1.40
C LEU A 224 6.23 -7.03 1.33
N PHE A 225 5.69 -8.22 1.57
CA PHE A 225 4.28 -8.47 1.43
C PHE A 225 3.55 -8.39 2.77
N THR A 226 2.42 -7.68 2.78
CA THR A 226 1.42 -7.77 3.85
C THR A 226 0.23 -8.58 3.37
N LYS A 227 -0.53 -9.15 4.30
CA LYS A 227 -1.77 -9.84 3.99
C LYS A 227 -2.90 -9.35 4.89
N SER A 228 -3.87 -8.70 4.27
CA SER A 228 -5.10 -8.27 4.94
C SER A 228 -6.28 -8.39 3.98
N ASP A 229 -7.43 -8.73 4.52
CA ASP A 229 -8.68 -8.85 3.75
C ASP A 229 -9.46 -7.52 3.67
N GLU A 230 -8.82 -6.40 4.00
CA GLU A 230 -9.47 -5.08 4.09
C GLU A 230 -10.15 -4.62 2.81
N THR A 231 -9.59 -4.98 1.65
CA THR A 231 -10.18 -4.65 0.35
C THR A 231 -11.47 -5.40 0.07
N LYS A 232 -11.76 -6.49 0.78
CA LYS A 232 -13.03 -7.21 0.70
C LYS A 232 -14.11 -6.61 1.60
N HIS A 233 -13.72 -5.99 2.72
CA HIS A 233 -14.64 -5.64 3.80
C HIS A 233 -14.44 -4.23 4.39
N SER A 234 -13.38 -3.52 4.02
CA SER A 234 -13.10 -2.18 4.56
C SER A 234 -12.36 -1.30 3.55
N ILE A 235 -12.99 -0.19 3.17
CA ILE A 235 -12.38 0.84 2.31
C ILE A 235 -11.29 1.63 3.06
N LEU A 236 -11.22 1.52 4.39
CA LEU A 236 -10.41 2.39 5.25
C LEU A 236 -9.04 1.84 5.63
N GLY A 237 -8.69 0.62 5.24
CA GLY A 237 -7.33 0.09 5.28
C GLY A 237 -6.63 0.14 6.65
N MET A 238 -7.28 -0.25 7.77
CA MET A 238 -6.65 -0.18 9.09
C MET A 238 -5.68 -1.32 9.37
N SER A 239 -6.08 -2.58 9.11
CA SER A 239 -5.28 -3.74 9.48
C SER A 239 -4.01 -3.86 8.63
N SER A 240 -4.08 -3.51 7.32
CA SER A 240 -2.90 -3.44 6.46
C SER A 240 -1.90 -2.39 6.93
N ARG A 241 -2.38 -1.23 7.40
CA ARG A 241 -1.50 -0.18 7.93
C ARG A 241 -0.75 -0.65 9.18
N ILE A 242 -1.43 -1.35 10.09
CA ILE A 242 -0.76 -1.90 11.28
C ILE A 242 0.29 -2.95 10.88
N ALA A 243 0.00 -3.82 9.92
CA ALA A 243 0.99 -4.77 9.40
C ALA A 243 2.20 -4.07 8.77
N GLN A 244 1.98 -3.01 7.96
CA GLN A 244 3.05 -2.20 7.38
C GLN A 244 3.90 -1.50 8.45
N LEU A 245 3.26 -0.90 9.47
CA LEU A 245 3.95 -0.30 10.61
C LEU A 245 4.80 -1.33 11.37
N THR A 246 4.28 -2.56 11.56
CA THR A 246 5.02 -3.64 12.23
C THR A 246 6.27 -4.06 11.44
N ILE A 247 6.20 -4.10 10.11
CA ILE A 247 7.37 -4.36 9.25
C ILE A 247 8.43 -3.28 9.47
N PHE A 248 8.06 -1.99 9.45
CA PHE A 248 9.02 -0.90 9.66
C PHE A 248 9.54 -0.86 11.10
N ASP A 249 8.76 -1.28 12.07
CA ASP A 249 9.19 -1.39 13.47
C ASP A 249 10.21 -2.52 13.65
N ALA A 250 10.01 -3.65 12.98
CA ALA A 250 10.98 -4.76 12.95
C ALA A 250 12.30 -4.32 12.28
N ILE A 251 12.24 -3.64 11.14
CA ILE A 251 13.42 -3.08 10.46
C ILE A 251 14.15 -2.08 11.36
N TYR A 252 13.42 -1.16 11.99
CA TYR A 252 13.98 -0.19 12.94
C TYR A 252 14.73 -0.90 14.07
N THR A 253 14.10 -1.88 14.69
CA THR A 253 14.68 -2.63 15.80
C THR A 253 15.91 -3.43 15.36
N TYR A 254 15.86 -4.05 14.17
CA TYR A 254 17.01 -4.74 13.59
C TYR A 254 18.20 -3.78 13.40
N ILE A 255 17.97 -2.59 12.87
CA ILE A 255 19.03 -1.58 12.68
C ILE A 255 19.61 -1.14 14.02
N VAL A 256 18.79 -0.91 15.05
CA VAL A 256 19.28 -0.54 16.40
C VAL A 256 20.22 -1.60 16.96
N ILE A 257 19.88 -2.87 16.77
CA ILE A 257 20.68 -3.99 17.33
C ILE A 257 21.98 -4.20 16.53
N ASN A 258 21.96 -3.96 15.21
CA ASN A 258 23.06 -4.32 14.30
C ASN A 258 23.96 -3.14 13.87
N SER A 259 23.65 -1.88 14.26
CA SER A 259 24.46 -0.70 13.88
C SER A 259 25.48 -0.27 14.93
N ASP A 260 26.08 -1.21 15.65
CA ASP A 260 27.03 -0.97 16.74
C ASP A 260 26.47 0.10 17.74
N LYS A 261 27.27 1.15 18.02
CA LYS A 261 26.87 2.24 18.91
C LYS A 261 26.24 3.44 18.17
N ALA A 262 26.28 3.47 16.84
CA ALA A 262 25.91 4.67 16.08
C ALA A 262 24.42 5.02 16.19
N ALA A 263 23.53 4.02 16.01
CA ALA A 263 22.08 4.26 16.13
C ALA A 263 21.69 4.62 17.58
N VAL A 264 22.28 3.95 18.57
CA VAL A 264 22.02 4.26 20.00
C VAL A 264 22.45 5.69 20.32
N GLN A 265 23.60 6.13 19.82
CA GLN A 265 24.08 7.49 20.01
C GLN A 265 23.17 8.52 19.30
N ALA A 266 22.67 8.21 18.09
CA ALA A 266 21.73 9.06 17.36
C ALA A 266 20.41 9.20 18.11
N ILE A 267 19.88 8.10 18.66
CA ILE A 267 18.66 8.13 19.51
C ILE A 267 18.89 9.03 20.73
N TYR A 268 20.04 8.85 21.41
CA TYR A 268 20.39 9.69 22.57
C TYR A 268 20.45 11.16 22.22
N ASN A 269 21.12 11.51 21.11
CA ASN A 269 21.21 12.88 20.62
C ASN A 269 19.82 13.49 20.32
N THR A 270 18.93 12.68 19.75
CA THR A 270 17.53 13.06 19.47
C THR A 270 16.76 13.34 20.77
N GLU A 271 16.91 12.48 21.78
CA GLU A 271 16.26 12.69 23.10
C GLU A 271 16.80 13.95 23.78
N LEU A 272 18.10 14.21 23.73
CA LEU A 272 18.68 15.46 24.25
C LEU A 272 18.11 16.69 23.55
N ALA A 273 18.00 16.68 22.22
CA ALA A 273 17.45 17.78 21.44
C ALA A 273 15.97 18.06 21.76
N LEU A 274 15.23 17.03 22.21
CA LEU A 274 13.83 17.12 22.59
C LEU A 274 13.59 17.39 24.09
N GLN A 275 14.64 17.28 24.92
CA GLN A 275 14.51 17.41 26.37
C GLN A 275 13.90 18.74 26.80
N GLY A 276 14.30 19.84 26.18
CA GLY A 276 13.76 21.17 26.45
C GLY A 276 12.34 21.43 25.93
N LYS A 277 11.73 20.46 25.24
CA LYS A 277 10.35 20.50 24.70
C LYS A 277 9.37 19.64 25.50
N LYS A 278 9.82 19.04 26.58
CA LYS A 278 8.98 18.25 27.53
C LYS A 278 8.81 19.05 28.83
N TYR A 279 7.59 19.03 29.38
CA TYR A 279 7.30 19.57 30.71
C TYR A 279 7.81 18.62 31.79
#